data_430aa40152b4d1deded264b7ec102156
#
_entry.id   430aa40152b4d1deded264b7ec102156
#
_cell.length_a   1.000
_cell.length_b   1.000
_cell.length_c   1.000
_cell.angle_alpha   90.00
_cell.angle_beta   90.00
_cell.angle_gamma   90.00
#
_symmetry.space_group_name_H-M   'P 1'
#
loop_
_entity.id
_entity.type
_entity.pdbx_description
1 polymer ?
#
loop_
_entity_poly.entity_id
_entity_poly.type
_entity_poly.pdbx_seq_one_letter_code
_entity_poly.pdbx_strand_id
1 'polypeptide(L)'
;KIFQNVEKTLVNTYKKAEFDFVRLSEINFNIDENIVRDVLNVLIDEEKIVKINDEMFTLKSLMDKAEIVVREKLEKNNLITISELRDALNTSRKSAKPMLEYFDNMKITRKNGAESERVAY
;
A
#
# COMPACT_ATOMS: atom_id res chain seq x y z
N LYS A 1 17.27 10.39 -17.52
CA LYS A 1 17.95 9.13 -17.15
C LYS A 1 17.83 8.81 -15.67
N ILE A 2 18.11 9.79 -14.82
CA ILE A 2 17.98 9.57 -13.37
C ILE A 2 16.54 9.22 -13.01
N PHE A 3 15.58 9.97 -13.52
CA PHE A 3 14.16 9.71 -13.28
C PHE A 3 13.78 8.28 -13.69
N GLN A 4 14.12 7.90 -14.93
CA GLN A 4 13.74 6.58 -15.44
C GLN A 4 14.42 5.45 -14.67
N ASN A 5 15.66 5.65 -14.24
CA ASN A 5 16.36 4.63 -13.44
C ASN A 5 15.72 4.46 -12.07
N VAL A 6 15.35 5.56 -11.42
CA VAL A 6 14.67 5.51 -10.12
C VAL A 6 13.29 4.89 -10.27
N GLU A 7 12.53 5.32 -11.28
CA GLU A 7 11.21 4.75 -11.55
C GLU A 7 11.30 3.25 -11.76
N LYS A 8 12.23 2.79 -12.58
CA LYS A 8 12.43 1.37 -12.85
C LYS A 8 12.72 0.58 -11.58
N THR A 9 13.61 1.10 -10.74
CA THR A 9 13.96 0.45 -9.48
C THR A 9 12.75 0.37 -8.55
N LEU A 10 11.99 1.46 -8.41
CA LEU A 10 10.81 1.50 -7.56
C LEU A 10 9.74 0.51 -8.06
N VAL A 11 9.41 0.59 -9.35
CA VAL A 11 8.37 -0.27 -9.92
C VAL A 11 8.74 -1.74 -9.80
N ASN A 12 9.99 -2.10 -10.14
CA ASN A 12 10.43 -3.48 -10.03
C ASN A 12 10.42 -3.98 -8.58
N THR A 13 10.86 -3.15 -7.64
CA THR A 13 10.89 -3.51 -6.22
C THR A 13 9.47 -3.76 -5.70
N TYR A 14 8.54 -2.85 -5.98
CA TYR A 14 7.18 -2.96 -5.48
C TYR A 14 6.41 -4.09 -6.17
N LYS A 15 6.64 -4.30 -7.45
CA LYS A 15 6.01 -5.39 -8.18
C LYS A 15 6.46 -6.74 -7.62
N LYS A 16 7.73 -6.89 -7.33
CA LYS A 16 8.30 -8.12 -6.80
C LYS A 16 7.84 -8.38 -5.37
N ALA A 17 7.73 -7.32 -4.56
CA ALA A 17 7.30 -7.43 -3.17
C ALA A 17 5.82 -7.78 -3.02
N GLU A 18 5.01 -7.46 -4.02
CA GLU A 18 3.55 -7.63 -3.98
C GLU A 18 2.96 -6.90 -2.76
N PHE A 19 2.32 -7.61 -1.84
CA PHE A 19 1.72 -7.00 -0.65
C PHE A 19 2.60 -7.04 0.59
N ASP A 20 3.85 -7.49 0.47
CA ASP A 20 4.85 -7.37 1.53
C ASP A 20 5.60 -6.06 1.34
N PHE A 21 5.05 -4.98 1.90
CA PHE A 21 5.54 -3.64 1.61
C PHE A 21 6.95 -3.44 2.09
N VAL A 22 7.80 -2.98 1.20
CA VAL A 22 9.19 -2.63 1.48
C VAL A 22 9.22 -1.16 1.90
N ARG A 23 9.89 -0.87 3.02
CA ARG A 23 10.06 0.53 3.44
C ARG A 23 11.05 1.22 2.50
N LEU A 24 10.81 2.51 2.24
CA LEU A 24 11.67 3.28 1.35
C LEU A 24 13.14 3.23 1.81
N SER A 25 13.35 3.30 3.12
CA SER A 25 14.70 3.24 3.70
C SER A 25 15.41 1.90 3.46
N GLU A 26 14.67 0.86 3.12
CA GLU A 26 15.25 -0.47 2.84
C GLU A 26 15.67 -0.65 1.38
N ILE A 27 15.30 0.29 0.51
CA ILE A 27 15.68 0.24 -0.90
C ILE A 27 17.00 0.99 -1.07
N ASN A 28 17.99 0.33 -1.66
CA ASN A 28 19.30 0.94 -1.85
C ASN A 28 19.33 1.73 -3.17
N PHE A 29 19.39 3.05 -3.03
CA PHE A 29 19.62 3.95 -4.16
C PHE A 29 20.99 4.59 -3.99
N ASN A 30 21.74 4.71 -5.06
CA ASN A 30 23.05 5.38 -5.02
C ASN A 30 22.91 6.87 -5.36
N ILE A 31 21.81 7.47 -4.93
CA ILE A 31 21.53 8.89 -5.17
C ILE A 31 20.84 9.49 -3.93
N ASP A 32 20.75 10.81 -3.92
CA ASP A 32 20.14 11.56 -2.84
C ASP A 32 18.66 11.16 -2.66
N GLU A 33 18.26 10.95 -1.41
CA GLU A 33 16.89 10.59 -1.08
C GLU A 33 15.88 11.63 -1.57
N ASN A 34 16.25 12.91 -1.57
CA ASN A 34 15.36 13.96 -2.06
C ASN A 34 15.00 13.76 -3.52
N ILE A 35 15.93 13.27 -4.34
CA ILE A 35 15.67 12.95 -5.75
C ILE A 35 14.70 11.78 -5.84
N VAL A 36 14.89 10.76 -5.00
CA VAL A 36 13.98 9.61 -4.97
C VAL A 36 12.57 10.05 -4.60
N ARG A 37 12.43 10.91 -3.58
CA ARG A 37 11.12 11.41 -3.16
C ARG A 37 10.46 12.29 -4.22
N ASP A 38 11.25 13.07 -4.97
CA ASP A 38 10.72 13.85 -6.08
C ASP A 38 10.15 12.95 -7.16
N VAL A 39 10.85 11.86 -7.50
CA VAL A 39 10.37 10.88 -8.47
C VAL A 39 9.09 10.21 -7.96
N LEU A 40 9.06 9.82 -6.67
CA LEU A 40 7.86 9.26 -6.06
C LEU A 40 6.66 10.19 -6.19
N ASN A 41 6.85 11.48 -5.92
CA ASN A 41 5.77 12.46 -6.00
C ASN A 41 5.19 12.55 -7.41
N VAL A 42 6.06 12.52 -8.44
CA VAL A 42 5.61 12.51 -9.83
C VAL A 42 4.80 11.25 -10.13
N LEU A 43 5.30 10.08 -9.69
CA LEU A 43 4.62 8.81 -9.94
C LEU A 43 3.28 8.72 -9.20
N ILE A 44 3.19 9.33 -8.03
CA ILE A 44 1.93 9.41 -7.28
C ILE A 44 0.94 10.30 -8.04
N ASP A 45 1.39 11.46 -8.51
CA ASP A 45 0.54 12.37 -9.30
C ASP A 45 0.06 11.72 -10.59
N GLU A 46 0.88 10.85 -11.18
CA GLU A 46 0.51 10.09 -12.38
C GLU A 46 -0.32 8.85 -12.07
N GLU A 47 -0.64 8.62 -10.81
CA GLU A 47 -1.42 7.46 -10.36
C GLU A 47 -0.79 6.11 -10.71
N LYS A 48 0.53 6.07 -10.75
CA LYS A 48 1.29 4.82 -10.94
C LYS A 48 1.64 4.19 -9.60
N ILE A 49 1.87 5.02 -8.60
CA ILE A 49 2.24 4.60 -7.24
C ILE A 49 1.28 5.24 -6.25
N VAL A 50 1.02 4.53 -5.17
CA VAL A 50 0.18 4.98 -4.06
C VAL A 50 1.06 5.10 -2.82
N LYS A 51 0.90 6.18 -2.09
CA LYS A 51 1.55 6.39 -0.81
C LYS A 51 0.68 5.81 0.30
N ILE A 52 1.16 4.74 0.93
CA ILE A 52 0.47 4.11 2.06
C ILE A 52 0.72 4.94 3.33
N ASN A 53 1.99 5.28 3.58
CA ASN A 53 2.43 6.18 4.63
C ASN A 53 3.80 6.73 4.23
N ASP A 54 4.49 7.45 5.11
CA ASP A 54 5.74 8.12 4.77
C ASP A 54 6.85 7.20 4.30
N GLU A 55 6.80 5.93 4.68
CA GLU A 55 7.84 4.95 4.35
C GLU A 55 7.36 3.83 3.44
N MET A 56 6.06 3.65 3.30
CA MET A 56 5.50 2.54 2.53
C MET A 56 4.74 3.04 1.32
N PHE A 57 5.14 2.54 0.15
CA PHE A 57 4.54 2.87 -1.14
C PHE A 57 4.34 1.57 -1.90
N THR A 58 3.43 1.55 -2.84
CA THR A 58 3.26 0.40 -3.72
C THR A 58 2.62 0.84 -5.03
N LEU A 59 2.48 -0.10 -5.96
CA LEU A 59 1.87 0.18 -7.26
C LEU A 59 0.36 0.40 -7.07
N LYS A 60 -0.17 1.36 -7.83
CA LYS A 60 -1.61 1.63 -7.85
C LYS A 60 -2.41 0.37 -8.17
N SER A 61 -1.92 -0.42 -9.13
CA SER A 61 -2.58 -1.67 -9.54
C SER A 61 -2.70 -2.67 -8.40
N LEU A 62 -1.70 -2.73 -7.52
CA LEU A 62 -1.76 -3.62 -6.36
C LEU A 62 -2.77 -3.12 -5.33
N MET A 63 -2.82 -1.81 -5.07
CA MET A 63 -3.81 -1.26 -4.16
C MET A 63 -5.23 -1.38 -4.69
N ASP A 64 -5.40 -1.30 -6.00
CA ASP A 64 -6.72 -1.54 -6.60
C ASP A 64 -7.19 -2.97 -6.33
N LYS A 65 -6.30 -3.94 -6.42
CA LYS A 65 -6.61 -5.34 -6.09
C LYS A 65 -6.95 -5.49 -4.61
N ALA A 66 -6.19 -4.85 -3.74
CA ALA A 66 -6.44 -4.90 -2.30
C ALA A 66 -7.80 -4.28 -1.97
N GLU A 67 -8.15 -3.18 -2.62
CA GLU A 67 -9.44 -2.54 -2.40
C GLU A 67 -10.59 -3.46 -2.79
N ILE A 68 -10.48 -4.17 -3.91
CA ILE A 68 -11.49 -5.13 -4.33
C ILE A 68 -11.68 -6.22 -3.25
N VAL A 69 -10.59 -6.75 -2.72
CA VAL A 69 -10.66 -7.76 -1.65
C VAL A 69 -11.37 -7.21 -0.42
N VAL A 70 -11.02 -5.99 -0.01
CA VAL A 70 -11.64 -5.36 1.17
C VAL A 70 -13.15 -5.15 0.93
N ARG A 71 -13.53 -4.60 -0.22
CA ARG A 71 -14.95 -4.34 -0.52
C ARG A 71 -15.76 -5.60 -0.61
N GLU A 72 -15.21 -6.65 -1.21
CA GLU A 72 -15.90 -7.94 -1.30
C GLU A 72 -16.12 -8.55 0.08
N LYS A 73 -15.14 -8.46 0.95
CA LYS A 73 -15.23 -8.97 2.31
C LYS A 73 -16.28 -8.20 3.11
N LEU A 74 -16.30 -6.88 2.98
CA LEU A 74 -17.27 -6.03 3.66
C LEU A 74 -18.69 -6.31 3.17
N GLU A 75 -18.84 -6.54 1.87
CA GLU A 75 -20.15 -6.86 1.29
C GLU A 75 -20.66 -8.20 1.78
N LYS A 76 -19.77 -9.18 1.88
CA LYS A 76 -20.13 -10.55 2.24
C LYS A 76 -20.36 -10.72 3.75
N ASN A 77 -19.49 -10.14 4.57
CA ASN A 77 -19.48 -10.36 6.02
C ASN A 77 -19.77 -9.12 6.86
N ASN A 78 -19.93 -7.96 6.24
CA ASN A 78 -20.10 -6.65 6.89
C ASN A 78 -18.91 -6.24 7.75
N LEU A 79 -17.80 -6.97 7.69
CA LEU A 79 -16.67 -6.80 8.57
C LEU A 79 -15.43 -7.40 7.92
N ILE A 80 -14.28 -6.76 8.11
CA ILE A 80 -12.98 -7.34 7.76
C ILE A 80 -12.00 -7.11 8.91
N THR A 81 -11.19 -8.12 9.21
CA THR A 81 -10.14 -8.00 10.22
C THR A 81 -8.78 -7.90 9.54
N ILE A 82 -7.78 -7.44 10.32
CA ILE A 82 -6.38 -7.40 9.84
C ILE A 82 -5.94 -8.81 9.43
N SER A 83 -6.29 -9.82 10.24
CA SER A 83 -5.92 -11.21 9.95
C SER A 83 -6.53 -11.71 8.65
N GLU A 84 -7.78 -11.35 8.38
CA GLU A 84 -8.45 -11.74 7.13
C GLU A 84 -7.79 -11.10 5.92
N LEU A 85 -7.45 -9.82 6.00
CA LEU A 85 -6.76 -9.14 4.92
C LEU A 85 -5.37 -9.72 4.70
N ARG A 86 -4.64 -9.95 5.80
CA ARG A 86 -3.32 -10.59 5.75
C ARG A 86 -3.39 -11.91 4.99
N ASP A 87 -4.35 -12.76 5.36
CA ASP A 87 -4.46 -14.09 4.75
C ASP A 87 -4.91 -14.02 3.30
N ALA A 88 -5.86 -13.12 3.00
CA ALA A 88 -6.38 -12.96 1.63
C ALA A 88 -5.31 -12.48 0.66
N LEU A 89 -4.40 -11.63 1.11
CA LEU A 89 -3.33 -11.08 0.28
C LEU A 89 -2.00 -11.81 0.43
N ASN A 90 -1.97 -12.85 1.25
CA ASN A 90 -0.76 -13.63 1.52
C ASN A 90 0.41 -12.73 1.96
N THR A 91 0.13 -11.91 2.95
CA THR A 91 1.12 -10.97 3.48
C THR A 91 1.22 -11.12 5.00
N SER A 92 1.81 -10.15 5.68
CA SER A 92 1.98 -10.12 7.12
C SER A 92 1.13 -9.01 7.73
N ARG A 93 0.95 -9.07 9.06
CA ARG A 93 0.26 -8.02 9.81
C ARG A 93 0.98 -6.67 9.64
N LYS A 94 2.30 -6.70 9.51
CA LYS A 94 3.14 -5.52 9.32
C LYS A 94 2.73 -4.72 8.08
N SER A 95 2.25 -5.38 7.04
CA SER A 95 1.75 -4.73 5.83
C SER A 95 0.24 -4.55 5.84
N ALA A 96 -0.50 -5.52 6.38
CA ALA A 96 -1.97 -5.48 6.37
C ALA A 96 -2.53 -4.34 7.23
N LYS A 97 -1.93 -4.08 8.39
CA LYS A 97 -2.41 -3.01 9.27
C LYS A 97 -2.28 -1.62 8.64
N PRO A 98 -1.10 -1.22 8.12
CA PRO A 98 -1.00 0.07 7.43
C PRO A 98 -1.94 0.17 6.23
N MET A 99 -2.20 -0.94 5.56
CA MET A 99 -3.12 -0.97 4.41
C MET A 99 -4.54 -0.61 4.84
N LEU A 100 -5.03 -1.19 5.94
CA LEU A 100 -6.35 -0.85 6.47
C LEU A 100 -6.40 0.60 6.93
N GLU A 101 -5.33 1.10 7.55
CA GLU A 101 -5.24 2.51 7.95
C GLU A 101 -5.32 3.43 6.73
N TYR A 102 -4.70 3.02 5.62
CA TYR A 102 -4.82 3.74 4.36
C TYR A 102 -6.28 3.78 3.88
N PHE A 103 -6.98 2.65 3.93
CA PHE A 103 -8.39 2.60 3.53
C PHE A 103 -9.29 3.40 4.48
N ASP A 104 -8.94 3.47 5.77
CA ASP A 104 -9.63 4.36 6.72
C ASP A 104 -9.50 5.81 6.26
N ASN A 105 -8.29 6.23 5.90
CA ASN A 105 -8.03 7.59 5.44
C ASN A 105 -8.74 7.91 4.14
N MET A 106 -8.94 6.91 3.28
CA MET A 106 -9.65 7.06 2.02
C MET A 106 -11.17 6.98 2.20
N LYS A 107 -11.65 6.80 3.43
CA LYS A 107 -13.07 6.70 3.77
C LYS A 107 -13.74 5.51 3.08
N ILE A 108 -13.00 4.43 2.93
CA ILE A 108 -13.53 3.16 2.45
C ILE A 108 -13.93 2.29 3.64
N THR A 109 -13.14 2.35 4.70
CA THR A 109 -13.37 1.60 5.94
C THR A 109 -13.33 2.53 7.14
N ARG A 110 -13.81 2.03 8.29
CA ARG A 110 -13.63 2.68 9.59
C ARG A 110 -13.49 1.62 10.66
N LYS A 111 -12.84 1.98 11.74
CA LYS A 111 -12.67 1.07 12.90
C LYS A 111 -14.03 0.77 13.52
N ASN A 112 -14.18 -0.47 13.98
CA ASN A 112 -15.41 -0.95 14.63
C ASN A 112 -15.11 -1.36 16.06
N GLY A 113 -14.74 -0.38 16.89
CA GLY A 113 -14.43 -0.62 18.30
C GLY A 113 -13.06 -1.22 18.52
N ALA A 114 -12.79 -2.39 17.96
CA ALA A 114 -11.49 -3.05 18.08
C ALA A 114 -10.53 -2.55 17.02
N GLU A 115 -9.26 -2.41 17.37
CA GLU A 115 -8.20 -1.96 16.45
C GLU A 115 -8.09 -2.87 15.23
N SER A 116 -8.33 -4.17 15.41
CA SER A 116 -8.14 -5.16 14.35
C SER A 116 -9.32 -5.30 13.41
N GLU A 117 -10.44 -4.61 13.68
CA GLU A 117 -11.66 -4.78 12.90
C GLU A 117 -12.05 -3.52 12.15
N ARG A 118 -12.58 -3.71 10.95
CA ARG A 118 -13.06 -2.61 10.11
C ARG A 118 -14.43 -2.94 9.55
N VAL A 119 -15.26 -1.91 9.44
CA VAL A 119 -16.57 -1.97 8.75
C VAL A 119 -16.52 -0.95 7.61
N ALA A 120 -17.53 -1.00 6.74
CA ALA A 120 -17.65 -0.03 5.66
C ALA A 120 -17.84 1.37 6.24
N TYR A 121 -17.19 2.34 5.61
CA TYR A 121 -17.28 3.73 6.04
C TYR A 121 -18.73 4.24 5.90
#